data_dea5c96fde4106103f21591c1000f7cb
#
_entry.id   dea5c96fde4106103f21591c1000f7cb
#
_cell.length_a   1.000
_cell.length_b   1.000
_cell.length_c   1.000
_cell.angle_alpha   90.00
_cell.angle_beta   90.00
_cell.angle_gamma   90.00
#
_symmetry.space_group_name_H-M   'P 1'
#
loop_
_entity.id
_entity.type
_entity.pdbx_description
1 polymer ?
#
loop_
_entity_poly.entity_id
_entity_poly.type
_entity_poly.pdbx_seq_one_letter_code
_entity_poly.pdbx_strand_id
1 'polypeptide(L)'
;MRSNCLFLFCLMLMAWSCNTDNPADQASIQKDTADCWTGASANQIPVDSSGDLIRYGRTLIEKTAFYLGPKGTVAHMSNGMNCQNCHLDAGTKPWGNNYGAVASTYPKFRDRSGSVESIEKRVNDCIERSLNGHALDTNSKEMRSIVAYIKWLGSDIKKGTKPKGSGIVELKHLSRAADPAKGQLVYTSTCEKCHGKNGEGQINTDQADQATYLYPPLWGSNSYNTGAGLFRLSRFAGYVKNNMPNPTNYHNPQLTDEQAWDVAAFVNSQSRPTKDLSKDWPNIKKKPFDHPFGPYADNRSEAEHKYGPWR
;
A
#
# COMPACT_ATOMS: atom_id res chain seq x y z
N MET A 1 -21.96 48.43 68.78
CA MET A 1 -22.57 47.09 68.64
C MET A 1 -21.75 46.36 67.57
N ARG A 2 -21.01 45.34 67.96
CA ARG A 2 -20.08 44.56 67.14
C ARG A 2 -20.83 43.46 66.40
N SER A 3 -20.67 43.38 65.09
CA SER A 3 -21.16 42.24 64.30
C SER A 3 -19.98 41.51 63.67
N ASN A 4 -19.74 40.25 64.08
CA ASN A 4 -18.71 39.37 63.58
C ASN A 4 -19.19 38.72 62.23
N CYS A 5 -18.41 38.90 61.14
CA CYS A 5 -18.57 38.11 59.96
C CYS A 5 -17.55 36.96 59.99
N LEU A 6 -18.09 35.73 60.05
CA LEU A 6 -17.35 34.49 59.92
C LEU A 6 -17.07 34.21 58.45
N PHE A 7 -15.81 34.17 58.02
CA PHE A 7 -15.40 33.73 56.68
C PHE A 7 -15.16 32.20 56.75
N LEU A 8 -15.99 31.48 56.02
CA LEU A 8 -15.82 30.06 55.76
C LEU A 8 -14.84 29.86 54.63
N PHE A 9 -13.66 29.32 54.94
CA PHE A 9 -12.65 28.95 53.93
C PHE A 9 -12.95 27.54 53.41
N CYS A 10 -13.44 27.47 52.16
CA CYS A 10 -13.67 26.21 51.44
C CYS A 10 -12.35 25.78 50.82
N LEU A 11 -11.67 24.76 51.38
CA LEU A 11 -10.50 24.11 50.77
C LEU A 11 -10.96 23.21 49.60
N MET A 12 -10.72 23.66 48.39
CA MET A 12 -10.79 22.77 47.21
C MET A 12 -9.52 21.93 47.12
N LEU A 13 -9.61 20.67 47.45
CA LEU A 13 -8.58 19.67 47.14
C LEU A 13 -8.63 19.37 45.61
N MET A 14 -7.68 19.97 44.87
CA MET A 14 -7.39 19.55 43.51
C MET A 14 -6.66 18.19 43.57
N ALA A 15 -7.35 17.12 43.21
CA ALA A 15 -6.72 15.84 42.93
C ALA A 15 -5.95 15.94 41.59
N TRP A 16 -4.63 16.06 41.67
CA TRP A 16 -3.75 15.92 40.52
C TRP A 16 -3.67 14.43 40.17
N SER A 17 -4.41 14.04 39.13
CA SER A 17 -4.22 12.73 38.52
C SER A 17 -2.92 12.74 37.76
N CYS A 18 -1.86 12.23 38.33
CA CYS A 18 -0.64 11.90 37.60
C CYS A 18 -0.96 10.71 36.68
N ASN A 19 -1.12 10.99 35.39
CA ASN A 19 -1.06 9.97 34.35
C ASN A 19 0.40 9.51 34.28
N THR A 20 0.73 8.43 34.94
CA THR A 20 2.04 7.78 34.81
C THR A 20 2.05 7.01 33.52
N ASP A 21 2.41 7.69 32.43
CA ASP A 21 2.84 7.00 31.21
C ASP A 21 4.01 6.08 31.59
N ASN A 22 3.78 4.79 31.50
CA ASN A 22 4.74 3.78 31.93
C ASN A 22 5.94 3.80 30.96
N PRO A 23 7.16 4.13 31.40
CA PRO A 23 8.34 4.19 30.52
C PRO A 23 8.64 2.84 29.81
N ALA A 24 8.12 1.74 30.33
CA ALA A 24 8.26 0.40 29.75
C ALA A 24 7.48 0.25 28.44
N ASP A 25 6.31 0.91 28.29
CA ASP A 25 5.52 0.85 27.05
C ASP A 25 6.16 1.67 25.91
N GLN A 26 6.77 2.81 26.24
CA GLN A 26 7.51 3.62 25.25
C GLN A 26 8.79 2.90 24.80
N ALA A 27 9.48 2.21 25.69
CA ALA A 27 10.69 1.45 25.35
C ALA A 27 10.38 0.23 24.48
N SER A 28 9.23 -0.44 24.66
CA SER A 28 8.79 -1.57 23.83
C SER A 28 8.38 -1.13 22.41
N ILE A 29 7.70 0.01 22.28
CA ILE A 29 7.30 0.59 21.00
C ILE A 29 8.56 1.00 20.18
N GLN A 30 9.54 1.63 20.84
CA GLN A 30 10.77 2.07 20.18
C GLN A 30 11.68 0.91 19.75
N LYS A 31 11.66 -0.21 20.49
CA LYS A 31 12.41 -1.43 20.16
C LYS A 31 11.84 -2.12 18.90
N ASP A 32 10.54 -2.03 18.67
CA ASP A 32 9.87 -2.65 17.51
C ASP A 32 10.09 -1.85 16.21
N THR A 33 10.36 -0.53 16.29
CA THR A 33 10.73 0.31 15.13
C THR A 33 12.15 0.03 14.64
N ALA A 34 13.09 -0.17 15.54
CA ALA A 34 14.50 -0.37 15.22
C ALA A 34 14.76 -1.67 14.41
N ASP A 35 13.81 -2.62 14.43
CA ASP A 35 13.95 -3.91 13.78
C ASP A 35 13.30 -4.00 12.38
N CYS A 36 12.55 -2.99 11.94
CA CYS A 36 11.93 -3.00 10.61
C CYS A 36 12.89 -2.48 9.54
N TRP A 37 12.93 -3.17 8.42
CA TRP A 37 13.68 -2.74 7.25
C TRP A 37 13.10 -1.44 6.67
N THR A 38 13.98 -0.46 6.45
CA THR A 38 13.64 0.86 5.87
C THR A 38 14.36 1.15 4.55
N GLY A 39 15.15 0.18 4.06
CA GLY A 39 15.98 0.37 2.86
C GLY A 39 17.26 1.17 3.12
N ALA A 40 18.15 1.15 2.15
CA ALA A 40 19.34 1.98 2.16
C ALA A 40 18.97 3.45 1.98
N SER A 41 19.70 4.35 2.64
CA SER A 41 19.49 5.79 2.53
C SER A 41 19.95 6.31 1.16
N ALA A 42 19.21 7.24 0.56
CA ALA A 42 19.50 7.77 -0.77
C ALA A 42 20.90 8.40 -0.90
N ASN A 43 21.48 8.89 0.18
CA ASN A 43 22.84 9.43 0.20
C ASN A 43 23.93 8.35 0.07
N GLN A 44 23.56 7.07 0.19
CA GLN A 44 24.47 5.92 0.01
C GLN A 44 24.50 5.43 -1.45
N ILE A 45 23.75 6.06 -2.36
CA ILE A 45 23.81 5.71 -3.78
C ILE A 45 25.18 6.09 -4.33
N PRO A 46 25.90 5.18 -5.00
CA PRO A 46 27.24 5.43 -5.54
C PRO A 46 27.30 6.66 -6.46
N VAL A 47 28.44 7.37 -6.47
CA VAL A 47 28.67 8.53 -7.35
C VAL A 47 29.42 8.06 -8.60
N ASP A 48 28.75 7.19 -9.38
CA ASP A 48 29.25 6.64 -10.66
C ASP A 48 28.07 6.33 -11.59
N SER A 49 28.36 5.75 -12.75
CA SER A 49 27.34 5.38 -13.75
C SER A 49 26.31 4.38 -13.23
N SER A 50 26.67 3.50 -12.29
CA SER A 50 25.74 2.57 -11.65
C SER A 50 24.78 3.32 -10.72
N GLY A 51 25.30 4.29 -9.97
CA GLY A 51 24.50 5.18 -9.14
C GLY A 51 23.56 6.08 -9.94
N ASP A 52 23.92 6.47 -11.17
CA ASP A 52 23.02 7.22 -12.07
C ASP A 52 21.79 6.39 -12.45
N LEU A 53 21.97 5.11 -12.75
CA LEU A 53 20.84 4.19 -13.02
C LEU A 53 19.95 4.02 -11.78
N ILE A 54 20.57 3.88 -10.59
CA ILE A 54 19.83 3.73 -9.33
C ILE A 54 19.02 5.01 -9.03
N ARG A 55 19.61 6.19 -9.15
CA ARG A 55 18.92 7.49 -8.97
C ARG A 55 17.77 7.66 -9.94
N TYR A 56 18.00 7.35 -11.21
CA TYR A 56 16.93 7.41 -12.22
C TYR A 56 15.82 6.40 -11.92
N GLY A 57 16.15 5.18 -11.51
CA GLY A 57 15.19 4.16 -11.09
C GLY A 57 14.32 4.63 -9.91
N ARG A 58 14.93 5.24 -8.89
CA ARG A 58 14.19 5.86 -7.78
C ARG A 58 13.23 6.94 -8.28
N THR A 59 13.71 7.84 -9.14
CA THR A 59 12.90 8.92 -9.72
C THR A 59 11.72 8.37 -10.53
N LEU A 60 11.93 7.27 -11.29
CA LEU A 60 10.85 6.60 -12.02
C LEU A 60 9.78 6.01 -11.09
N ILE A 61 10.15 5.46 -9.94
CA ILE A 61 9.20 4.98 -8.92
C ILE A 61 8.41 6.14 -8.31
N GLU A 62 9.09 7.25 -7.98
CA GLU A 62 8.49 8.43 -7.35
C GLU A 62 7.59 9.21 -8.32
N LYS A 63 7.98 9.29 -9.59
CA LYS A 63 7.36 10.15 -10.61
C LYS A 63 6.99 9.36 -11.87
N THR A 64 6.47 8.14 -11.71
CA THR A 64 6.13 7.26 -12.84
C THR A 64 5.24 7.97 -13.87
N ALA A 65 4.22 8.70 -13.41
CA ALA A 65 3.28 9.40 -14.27
C ALA A 65 3.95 10.50 -15.12
N PHE A 66 4.97 11.19 -14.57
CA PHE A 66 5.73 12.19 -15.30
C PHE A 66 6.48 11.59 -16.48
N TYR A 67 7.02 10.39 -16.35
CA TYR A 67 7.80 9.73 -17.40
C TYR A 67 6.95 8.81 -18.30
N LEU A 68 6.02 8.07 -17.71
CA LEU A 68 5.31 6.96 -18.33
C LEU A 68 3.78 7.09 -18.23
N GLY A 69 3.27 8.21 -17.74
CA GLY A 69 1.84 8.48 -17.59
C GLY A 69 1.16 8.84 -18.91
N PRO A 70 -0.12 9.25 -18.86
CA PRO A 70 -0.88 9.60 -20.07
C PRO A 70 -0.28 10.73 -20.89
N LYS A 71 0.52 11.60 -20.25
CA LYS A 71 1.31 12.67 -20.85
C LYS A 71 2.81 12.53 -20.53
N GLY A 72 3.28 11.29 -20.41
CA GLY A 72 4.64 10.99 -20.00
C GLY A 72 5.69 11.51 -20.96
N THR A 73 6.83 11.98 -20.45
CA THR A 73 7.92 12.55 -21.26
C THR A 73 8.73 11.48 -22.01
N VAL A 74 8.63 10.21 -21.62
CA VAL A 74 9.30 9.06 -22.25
C VAL A 74 8.31 8.22 -23.05
N ALA A 75 7.16 7.89 -22.44
CA ALA A 75 6.12 7.10 -23.10
C ALA A 75 4.74 7.39 -22.48
N HIS A 76 3.68 7.22 -23.28
CA HIS A 76 2.29 7.36 -22.85
C HIS A 76 1.68 5.97 -22.66
N MET A 77 1.87 5.37 -21.47
CA MET A 77 1.61 3.95 -21.31
C MET A 77 0.90 3.54 -20.01
N SER A 78 0.56 4.47 -19.12
CA SER A 78 -0.07 4.16 -17.84
C SER A 78 -1.18 5.15 -17.47
N ASN A 79 -1.88 4.92 -16.35
CA ASN A 79 -3.07 5.66 -15.92
C ASN A 79 -2.81 6.97 -15.16
N GLY A 80 -1.58 7.45 -15.10
CA GLY A 80 -1.25 8.68 -14.36
C GLY A 80 -0.94 8.48 -12.87
N MET A 81 -1.02 7.26 -12.36
CA MET A 81 -0.54 6.93 -11.01
C MET A 81 0.97 6.68 -10.99
N ASN A 82 1.58 6.87 -9.84
CA ASN A 82 2.99 6.56 -9.58
C ASN A 82 3.13 5.21 -8.88
N CYS A 83 4.25 4.52 -9.10
CA CYS A 83 4.54 3.28 -8.37
C CYS A 83 4.51 3.51 -6.85
N GLN A 84 5.01 4.65 -6.37
CA GLN A 84 4.98 5.00 -4.95
C GLN A 84 3.57 5.24 -4.37
N ASN A 85 2.52 5.37 -5.17
CA ASN A 85 1.16 5.43 -4.63
C ASN A 85 0.76 4.11 -3.92
N CYS A 86 1.35 2.99 -4.33
CA CYS A 86 1.18 1.68 -3.70
C CYS A 86 2.44 1.19 -2.97
N HIS A 87 3.63 1.65 -3.37
CA HIS A 87 4.93 1.31 -2.79
C HIS A 87 5.50 2.55 -2.10
N LEU A 88 4.95 2.86 -0.92
CA LEU A 88 5.16 4.13 -0.23
C LEU A 88 6.64 4.45 0.04
N ASP A 89 6.95 5.75 0.05
CA ASP A 89 8.30 6.30 0.25
C ASP A 89 9.30 5.68 -0.74
N ALA A 90 8.96 5.69 -2.03
CA ALA A 90 9.72 5.06 -3.10
C ALA A 90 10.00 3.56 -2.85
N GLY A 91 9.11 2.88 -2.13
CA GLY A 91 9.22 1.46 -1.80
C GLY A 91 10.08 1.15 -0.58
N THR A 92 10.28 2.09 0.32
CA THR A 92 11.07 1.90 1.56
C THR A 92 10.24 1.87 2.84
N LYS A 93 8.98 2.38 2.83
CA LYS A 93 8.15 2.45 4.04
C LYS A 93 7.86 1.07 4.61
N PRO A 94 8.16 0.81 5.90
CA PRO A 94 7.80 -0.44 6.55
C PRO A 94 6.30 -0.71 6.42
N TRP A 95 5.94 -1.93 6.01
CA TRP A 95 4.56 -2.38 5.74
C TRP A 95 3.78 -1.56 4.72
N GLY A 96 4.45 -0.62 4.05
CA GLY A 96 3.90 0.21 2.96
C GLY A 96 4.04 -0.46 1.58
N ASN A 97 3.96 -1.79 1.50
CA ASN A 97 4.18 -2.59 0.29
C ASN A 97 5.58 -2.37 -0.31
N ASN A 98 6.59 -2.28 0.54
CA ASN A 98 7.95 -1.93 0.16
C ASN A 98 8.68 -3.03 -0.62
N TYR A 99 9.90 -2.70 -1.11
CA TYR A 99 10.70 -3.58 -1.96
C TYR A 99 11.71 -4.45 -1.19
N GLY A 100 11.76 -4.41 0.15
CA GLY A 100 12.80 -5.04 0.97
C GLY A 100 13.03 -6.53 0.70
N ALA A 101 11.99 -7.28 0.32
CA ALA A 101 12.12 -8.70 0.04
C ALA A 101 12.30 -9.02 -1.46
N VAL A 102 12.32 -8.00 -2.36
CA VAL A 102 12.30 -8.29 -3.81
C VAL A 102 13.65 -8.82 -4.29
N ALA A 103 14.74 -8.08 -4.06
CA ALA A 103 16.07 -8.50 -4.50
C ALA A 103 16.51 -9.85 -3.91
N SER A 104 16.12 -10.12 -2.66
CA SER A 104 16.48 -11.36 -1.95
C SER A 104 15.70 -12.58 -2.43
N THR A 105 14.45 -12.42 -2.92
CA THR A 105 13.58 -13.55 -3.25
C THR A 105 13.39 -13.79 -4.75
N TYR A 106 13.74 -12.84 -5.62
CA TYR A 106 13.66 -13.03 -7.08
C TYR A 106 15.02 -13.47 -7.67
N PRO A 107 15.03 -14.26 -8.77
CA PRO A 107 13.87 -14.80 -9.46
C PRO A 107 13.09 -15.78 -8.58
N LYS A 108 11.76 -15.87 -8.77
CA LYS A 108 10.87 -16.61 -7.89
C LYS A 108 9.74 -17.28 -8.65
N PHE A 109 9.43 -18.53 -8.28
CA PHE A 109 8.22 -19.18 -8.78
C PHE A 109 6.97 -18.45 -8.26
N ARG A 110 6.04 -18.16 -9.15
CA ARG A 110 4.78 -17.48 -8.85
C ARG A 110 3.61 -18.35 -9.28
N ASP A 111 2.76 -18.70 -8.31
CA ASP A 111 1.57 -19.52 -8.59
C ASP A 111 0.61 -18.82 -9.57
N ARG A 112 0.59 -17.46 -9.61
CA ARG A 112 -0.26 -16.71 -10.52
C ARG A 112 0.06 -17.01 -11.98
N SER A 113 1.31 -17.03 -12.36
CA SER A 113 1.76 -17.31 -13.73
C SER A 113 2.10 -18.78 -13.95
N GLY A 114 2.23 -19.57 -12.88
CA GLY A 114 2.73 -20.94 -12.94
C GLY A 114 4.16 -21.06 -13.42
N SER A 115 4.96 -20.00 -13.28
CA SER A 115 6.33 -19.94 -13.82
C SER A 115 7.30 -19.20 -12.87
N VAL A 116 8.60 -19.34 -13.13
CA VAL A 116 9.62 -18.54 -12.46
C VAL A 116 9.66 -17.15 -13.09
N GLU A 117 9.45 -16.13 -12.27
CA GLU A 117 9.43 -14.73 -12.69
C GLU A 117 10.71 -14.01 -12.28
N SER A 118 11.20 -13.12 -13.16
CA SER A 118 12.25 -12.14 -12.88
C SER A 118 11.67 -10.86 -12.24
N ILE A 119 12.53 -9.94 -11.79
CA ILE A 119 12.10 -8.62 -11.30
C ILE A 119 11.43 -7.83 -12.42
N GLU A 120 11.96 -7.87 -13.64
CA GLU A 120 11.43 -7.19 -14.83
C GLU A 120 10.00 -7.64 -15.12
N LYS A 121 9.75 -8.97 -15.12
CA LYS A 121 8.41 -9.52 -15.29
C LYS A 121 7.48 -9.03 -14.18
N ARG A 122 7.96 -8.99 -12.93
CA ARG A 122 7.16 -8.51 -11.80
C ARG A 122 6.85 -7.01 -11.89
N VAL A 123 7.78 -6.20 -12.40
CA VAL A 123 7.56 -4.77 -12.67
C VAL A 123 6.49 -4.60 -13.74
N ASN A 124 6.58 -5.33 -14.86
CA ASN A 124 5.59 -5.28 -15.93
C ASN A 124 4.20 -5.73 -15.45
N ASP A 125 4.10 -6.77 -14.62
CA ASP A 125 2.83 -7.14 -14.00
C ASP A 125 2.19 -5.99 -13.19
N CYS A 126 3.00 -5.16 -12.52
CA CYS A 126 2.49 -3.99 -11.81
C CYS A 126 2.07 -2.89 -12.79
N ILE A 127 2.84 -2.62 -13.83
CA ILE A 127 2.49 -1.63 -14.86
C ILE A 127 1.16 -2.00 -15.52
N GLU A 128 1.01 -3.25 -15.97
CA GLU A 128 -0.20 -3.71 -16.65
C GLU A 128 -1.43 -3.80 -15.76
N ARG A 129 -1.26 -4.01 -14.44
CA ARG A 129 -2.35 -4.26 -13.51
C ARG A 129 -2.64 -3.09 -12.59
N SER A 130 -1.63 -2.61 -11.87
CA SER A 130 -1.79 -1.52 -10.90
C SER A 130 -1.81 -0.14 -11.56
N LEU A 131 -1.06 0.04 -12.65
CA LEU A 131 -1.07 1.26 -13.44
C LEU A 131 -1.97 1.15 -14.69
N ASN A 132 -2.68 0.04 -14.86
CA ASN A 132 -3.58 -0.24 -15.98
C ASN A 132 -2.98 0.13 -17.35
N GLY A 133 -1.69 -0.16 -17.52
CA GLY A 133 -0.86 0.25 -18.64
C GLY A 133 -0.42 -0.92 -19.53
N HIS A 134 0.66 -0.70 -20.25
CA HIS A 134 1.30 -1.67 -21.14
C HIS A 134 2.68 -2.04 -20.62
N ALA A 135 3.16 -3.24 -20.97
CA ALA A 135 4.49 -3.70 -20.56
C ALA A 135 5.59 -2.78 -21.13
N LEU A 136 6.56 -2.47 -20.29
CA LEU A 136 7.77 -1.76 -20.66
C LEU A 136 8.78 -2.75 -21.28
N ASP A 137 9.50 -2.31 -22.31
CA ASP A 137 10.59 -3.10 -22.86
C ASP A 137 11.63 -3.41 -21.78
N THR A 138 11.92 -4.69 -21.60
CA THR A 138 12.85 -5.18 -20.57
C THR A 138 14.28 -4.67 -20.77
N ASN A 139 14.66 -4.29 -22.00
CA ASN A 139 15.97 -3.73 -22.33
C ASN A 139 16.00 -2.19 -22.28
N SER A 140 14.86 -1.54 -22.02
CA SER A 140 14.81 -0.08 -21.93
C SER A 140 15.66 0.44 -20.78
N LYS A 141 16.11 1.69 -20.89
CA LYS A 141 16.82 2.38 -19.81
C LYS A 141 15.96 2.44 -18.55
N GLU A 142 14.67 2.69 -18.71
CA GLU A 142 13.68 2.80 -17.63
C GLU A 142 13.56 1.50 -16.84
N MET A 143 13.37 0.36 -17.52
CA MET A 143 13.31 -0.94 -16.87
C MET A 143 14.61 -1.27 -16.15
N ARG A 144 15.75 -1.11 -16.81
CA ARG A 144 17.06 -1.36 -16.20
C ARG A 144 17.29 -0.49 -14.96
N SER A 145 16.85 0.77 -14.99
CA SER A 145 16.97 1.69 -13.85
C SER A 145 16.06 1.30 -12.68
N ILE A 146 14.80 0.96 -12.96
CA ILE A 146 13.86 0.47 -11.93
C ILE A 146 14.44 -0.79 -11.25
N VAL A 147 14.94 -1.73 -12.04
CA VAL A 147 15.53 -2.98 -11.53
C VAL A 147 16.80 -2.71 -10.74
N ALA A 148 17.67 -1.80 -11.20
CA ALA A 148 18.87 -1.40 -10.49
C ALA A 148 18.54 -0.80 -9.11
N TYR A 149 17.54 0.07 -9.03
CA TYR A 149 17.08 0.64 -7.78
C TYR A 149 16.53 -0.43 -6.82
N ILE A 150 15.65 -1.32 -7.31
CA ILE A 150 15.07 -2.39 -6.49
C ILE A 150 16.16 -3.35 -5.97
N LYS A 151 17.13 -3.71 -6.81
CA LYS A 151 18.26 -4.56 -6.42
C LYS A 151 19.14 -3.87 -5.39
N TRP A 152 19.42 -2.59 -5.57
CA TRP A 152 20.21 -1.81 -4.64
C TRP A 152 19.56 -1.70 -3.27
N LEU A 153 18.23 -1.44 -3.20
CA LEU A 153 17.49 -1.37 -1.95
C LEU A 153 17.57 -2.63 -1.09
N GLY A 154 17.67 -3.79 -1.70
CA GLY A 154 17.74 -5.06 -0.99
C GLY A 154 19.12 -5.75 -1.08
N SER A 155 20.19 -5.00 -1.38
CA SER A 155 21.52 -5.56 -1.59
C SER A 155 22.16 -6.17 -0.33
N ASP A 156 21.78 -5.67 0.84
CA ASP A 156 22.21 -6.13 2.17
C ASP A 156 21.37 -7.30 2.71
N ILE A 157 20.27 -7.65 2.02
CA ILE A 157 19.36 -8.69 2.49
C ILE A 157 19.82 -10.07 2.03
N LYS A 158 20.01 -10.97 2.98
CA LYS A 158 20.40 -12.37 2.71
C LYS A 158 19.45 -13.02 1.72
N LYS A 159 20.00 -13.64 0.68
CA LYS A 159 19.23 -14.33 -0.37
C LYS A 159 18.25 -15.34 0.22
N GLY A 160 17.02 -15.34 -0.28
CA GLY A 160 15.94 -16.22 0.17
C GLY A 160 15.19 -15.72 1.44
N THR A 161 15.65 -14.65 2.07
CA THR A 161 15.00 -14.12 3.29
C THR A 161 14.08 -12.92 3.00
N LYS A 162 13.18 -12.64 3.95
CA LYS A 162 12.32 -11.46 3.95
C LYS A 162 12.56 -10.69 5.24
N PRO A 163 13.08 -9.46 5.19
CA PRO A 163 13.27 -8.68 6.40
C PRO A 163 11.91 -8.30 7.02
N LYS A 164 11.89 -8.10 8.35
CA LYS A 164 10.71 -7.60 9.07
C LYS A 164 10.29 -6.25 8.47
N GLY A 165 9.01 -5.99 8.39
CA GLY A 165 8.48 -4.77 7.77
C GLY A 165 8.28 -4.88 6.25
N SER A 166 8.66 -6.00 5.59
CA SER A 166 8.48 -6.16 4.15
C SER A 166 7.04 -6.39 3.74
N GLY A 167 6.65 -5.78 2.63
CA GLY A 167 5.35 -6.00 1.99
C GLY A 167 4.21 -5.32 2.73
N ILE A 168 3.12 -6.05 2.98
CA ILE A 168 1.89 -5.57 3.62
C ILE A 168 1.57 -6.49 4.78
N VAL A 169 1.12 -5.92 5.90
CA VAL A 169 0.67 -6.69 7.07
C VAL A 169 -0.55 -7.56 6.71
N GLU A 170 -0.58 -8.78 7.22
CA GLU A 170 -1.74 -9.65 7.15
C GLU A 170 -2.58 -9.45 8.42
N LEU A 171 -3.78 -8.89 8.24
CA LEU A 171 -4.72 -8.71 9.32
C LEU A 171 -5.42 -10.05 9.64
N LYS A 172 -5.83 -10.20 10.90
CA LYS A 172 -6.70 -11.31 11.30
C LYS A 172 -8.03 -11.22 10.51
N HIS A 173 -8.50 -12.36 10.02
CA HIS A 173 -9.79 -12.43 9.34
C HIS A 173 -10.93 -12.10 10.29
N LEU A 174 -11.94 -11.42 9.77
CA LEU A 174 -13.16 -11.17 10.51
C LEU A 174 -13.98 -12.46 10.70
N SER A 175 -14.74 -12.54 11.78
CA SER A 175 -15.72 -13.61 11.99
C SER A 175 -16.97 -13.48 11.11
N ARG A 176 -17.18 -12.32 10.49
CA ARG A 176 -18.23 -11.97 9.54
C ARG A 176 -17.64 -11.63 8.17
N ALA A 177 -18.50 -11.52 7.16
CA ALA A 177 -18.11 -10.89 5.90
C ALA A 177 -17.76 -9.41 6.12
N ALA A 178 -16.80 -8.89 5.36
CA ALA A 178 -16.55 -7.45 5.27
C ALA A 178 -17.74 -6.76 4.59
N ASP A 179 -18.14 -5.60 5.13
CA ASP A 179 -19.39 -4.93 4.78
C ASP A 179 -19.14 -3.63 3.99
N PRO A 180 -19.41 -3.60 2.69
CA PRO A 180 -19.26 -2.38 1.88
C PRO A 180 -20.10 -1.18 2.38
N ALA A 181 -21.28 -1.41 2.98
CA ALA A 181 -22.11 -0.31 3.47
C ALA A 181 -21.48 0.36 4.71
N LYS A 182 -20.94 -0.43 5.65
CA LYS A 182 -20.13 0.10 6.76
C LYS A 182 -18.85 0.76 6.25
N GLY A 183 -18.22 0.17 5.24
CA GLY A 183 -17.04 0.73 4.59
C GLY A 183 -17.28 2.08 3.95
N GLN A 184 -18.45 2.31 3.38
CA GLN A 184 -18.86 3.62 2.85
C GLN A 184 -18.87 4.71 3.93
N LEU A 185 -19.35 4.40 5.13
CA LEU A 185 -19.35 5.35 6.25
C LEU A 185 -17.91 5.72 6.65
N VAL A 186 -17.01 4.73 6.71
CA VAL A 186 -15.60 4.97 6.99
C VAL A 186 -14.95 5.79 5.86
N TYR A 187 -15.27 5.48 4.61
CA TYR A 187 -14.75 6.21 3.45
C TYR A 187 -15.14 7.68 3.51
N THR A 188 -16.41 7.97 3.67
CA THR A 188 -16.95 9.35 3.70
C THR A 188 -16.34 10.16 4.83
N SER A 189 -16.18 9.57 6.02
CA SER A 189 -15.65 10.29 7.18
C SER A 189 -14.13 10.49 7.15
N THR A 190 -13.38 9.61 6.48
CA THR A 190 -11.93 9.54 6.65
C THR A 190 -11.14 9.68 5.34
N CYS A 191 -11.64 9.14 4.23
CA CYS A 191 -10.89 8.99 2.99
C CYS A 191 -11.27 10.01 1.91
N GLU A 192 -12.56 10.38 1.86
CA GLU A 192 -13.14 11.22 0.82
C GLU A 192 -12.43 12.57 0.66
N LYS A 193 -12.00 13.18 1.75
CA LYS A 193 -11.29 14.48 1.73
C LYS A 193 -10.04 14.51 0.85
N CYS A 194 -9.37 13.36 0.69
CA CYS A 194 -8.17 13.23 -0.14
C CYS A 194 -8.46 12.51 -1.45
N HIS A 195 -9.26 11.43 -1.42
CA HIS A 195 -9.48 10.60 -2.59
C HIS A 195 -10.71 10.98 -3.42
N GLY A 196 -11.44 12.03 -3.02
CA GLY A 196 -12.63 12.51 -3.71
C GLY A 196 -13.89 11.71 -3.36
N LYS A 197 -15.05 12.32 -3.56
CA LYS A 197 -16.37 11.71 -3.26
C LYS A 197 -16.62 10.44 -4.06
N ASN A 198 -16.16 10.41 -5.31
CA ASN A 198 -16.30 9.30 -6.22
C ASN A 198 -14.98 8.51 -6.40
N GLY A 199 -14.05 8.63 -5.44
CA GLY A 199 -12.77 7.93 -5.49
C GLY A 199 -11.87 8.29 -6.67
N GLU A 200 -12.13 9.41 -7.31
CA GLU A 200 -11.45 9.91 -8.51
C GLU A 200 -10.03 10.40 -8.25
N GLY A 201 -9.67 10.57 -6.97
CA GLY A 201 -8.40 11.18 -6.57
C GLY A 201 -8.36 12.69 -6.78
N GLN A 202 -7.19 13.28 -6.57
CA GLN A 202 -6.95 14.70 -6.82
C GLN A 202 -5.73 14.87 -7.71
N ILE A 203 -5.89 15.60 -8.81
CA ILE A 203 -4.77 15.94 -9.69
C ILE A 203 -3.84 16.90 -8.96
N ASN A 204 -2.54 16.72 -9.14
CA ASN A 204 -1.54 17.65 -8.68
C ASN A 204 -1.58 18.92 -9.55
N THR A 205 -2.09 20.02 -9.00
CA THR A 205 -2.24 21.29 -9.74
C THR A 205 -0.93 21.90 -10.18
N ASP A 206 0.16 21.69 -9.41
CA ASP A 206 1.51 22.18 -9.75
C ASP A 206 2.12 21.41 -10.92
N GLN A 207 1.55 20.26 -11.29
CA GLN A 207 1.97 19.40 -12.39
C GLN A 207 0.77 18.96 -13.25
N ALA A 208 -0.26 19.79 -13.34
CA ALA A 208 -1.50 19.47 -14.07
C ALA A 208 -1.24 19.08 -15.55
N ASP A 209 -0.26 19.70 -16.18
CA ASP A 209 0.14 19.40 -17.56
C ASP A 209 0.67 17.96 -17.73
N GLN A 210 1.14 17.33 -16.65
CA GLN A 210 1.65 15.97 -16.64
C GLN A 210 0.59 14.92 -16.27
N ALA A 211 -0.64 15.34 -15.96
CA ALA A 211 -1.74 14.47 -15.51
C ALA A 211 -1.34 13.55 -14.33
N THR A 212 -0.57 14.08 -13.38
CA THR A 212 -0.15 13.35 -12.17
C THR A 212 -1.15 13.56 -11.04
N TYR A 213 -1.21 12.62 -10.10
CA TYR A 213 -2.10 12.72 -8.94
C TYR A 213 -1.33 13.14 -7.68
N LEU A 214 -1.92 14.10 -6.94
CA LEU A 214 -1.54 14.38 -5.55
C LEU A 214 -2.02 13.25 -4.64
N TYR A 215 -3.31 12.88 -4.78
CA TYR A 215 -3.90 11.70 -4.14
C TYR A 215 -4.45 10.78 -5.23
N PRO A 216 -4.04 9.50 -5.27
CA PRO A 216 -4.39 8.61 -6.37
C PRO A 216 -5.88 8.26 -6.38
N PRO A 217 -6.45 7.95 -7.56
CA PRO A 217 -7.79 7.42 -7.67
C PRO A 217 -7.85 6.00 -7.07
N LEU A 218 -8.94 5.70 -6.35
CA LEU A 218 -9.15 4.39 -5.73
C LEU A 218 -10.06 3.49 -6.58
N TRP A 219 -10.91 4.07 -7.43
CA TRP A 219 -11.74 3.38 -8.42
C TRP A 219 -11.98 4.27 -9.65
N GLY A 220 -12.82 3.83 -10.58
CA GLY A 220 -13.05 4.52 -11.85
C GLY A 220 -11.97 4.21 -12.89
N SER A 221 -12.09 4.83 -14.06
CA SER A 221 -11.28 4.53 -15.25
C SER A 221 -9.78 4.71 -15.09
N ASN A 222 -9.36 5.61 -14.21
CA ASN A 222 -7.95 5.95 -13.99
C ASN A 222 -7.31 5.22 -12.82
N SER A 223 -8.04 4.28 -12.20
CA SER A 223 -7.54 3.47 -11.09
C SER A 223 -6.85 2.18 -11.57
N TYR A 224 -6.36 1.39 -10.62
CA TYR A 224 -5.87 0.04 -10.88
C TYR A 224 -6.98 -0.88 -11.38
N ASN A 225 -6.65 -1.85 -12.21
CA ASN A 225 -7.63 -2.78 -12.76
C ASN A 225 -7.87 -4.00 -11.85
N THR A 226 -8.83 -4.85 -12.23
CA THR A 226 -9.25 -6.04 -11.48
C THR A 226 -8.15 -7.10 -11.29
N GLY A 227 -7.06 -7.03 -12.03
CA GLY A 227 -5.89 -7.90 -11.88
C GLY A 227 -4.85 -7.40 -10.87
N ALA A 228 -5.01 -6.22 -10.31
CA ALA A 228 -4.06 -5.62 -9.38
C ALA A 228 -3.99 -6.39 -8.04
N GLY A 229 -2.81 -6.37 -7.41
CA GLY A 229 -2.59 -7.04 -6.12
C GLY A 229 -3.47 -6.50 -5.00
N LEU A 230 -3.74 -5.20 -4.98
CA LEU A 230 -4.61 -4.54 -4.00
C LEU A 230 -6.11 -4.73 -4.28
N PHE A 231 -6.48 -5.36 -5.41
CA PHE A 231 -7.87 -5.77 -5.61
C PHE A 231 -8.25 -6.99 -4.76
N ARG A 232 -7.27 -7.72 -4.21
CA ARG A 232 -7.50 -8.73 -3.17
C ARG A 232 -7.77 -8.04 -1.84
N LEU A 233 -8.89 -8.40 -1.22
CA LEU A 233 -9.40 -7.69 -0.04
C LEU A 233 -8.42 -7.76 1.15
N SER A 234 -7.83 -8.93 1.43
CA SER A 234 -6.86 -9.10 2.52
C SER A 234 -5.62 -8.19 2.37
N ARG A 235 -5.17 -7.99 1.12
CA ARG A 235 -4.01 -7.14 0.84
C ARG A 235 -4.37 -5.67 1.00
N PHE A 236 -5.56 -5.27 0.52
CA PHE A 236 -5.97 -3.88 0.63
C PHE A 236 -6.31 -3.48 2.07
N ALA A 237 -7.00 -4.33 2.82
CA ALA A 237 -7.29 -4.09 4.24
C ALA A 237 -6.00 -3.90 5.06
N GLY A 238 -5.01 -4.79 4.91
CA GLY A 238 -3.72 -4.64 5.58
C GLY A 238 -2.94 -3.40 5.17
N TYR A 239 -3.01 -3.02 3.88
CA TYR A 239 -2.41 -1.79 3.38
C TYR A 239 -3.05 -0.54 4.01
N VAL A 240 -4.38 -0.47 3.99
CA VAL A 240 -5.14 0.66 4.54
C VAL A 240 -4.90 0.81 6.03
N LYS A 241 -4.99 -0.28 6.81
CA LYS A 241 -4.80 -0.27 8.26
C LYS A 241 -3.52 0.44 8.70
N ASN A 242 -2.40 0.16 8.03
CA ASN A 242 -1.10 0.62 8.47
C ASN A 242 -0.63 1.91 7.78
N ASN A 243 -1.33 2.38 6.74
CA ASN A 243 -0.83 3.46 5.92
C ASN A 243 -1.83 4.58 5.67
N MET A 244 -3.11 4.38 6.01
CA MET A 244 -4.17 5.35 5.75
C MET A 244 -5.01 5.63 7.00
N PRO A 245 -5.51 6.89 7.15
CA PRO A 245 -5.19 8.06 6.33
C PRO A 245 -3.73 8.49 6.51
N ASN A 246 -3.10 9.04 5.48
CA ASN A 246 -1.75 9.57 5.58
C ASN A 246 -1.75 10.80 6.56
N PRO A 247 -0.79 10.91 7.54
CA PRO A 247 0.49 10.18 7.66
C PRO A 247 0.47 8.99 8.64
N THR A 248 -0.55 8.17 8.67
CA THR A 248 -0.59 6.96 9.50
C THR A 248 0.61 6.02 9.25
N ASN A 249 1.02 5.34 10.29
CA ASN A 249 1.99 4.25 10.24
C ASN A 249 1.53 3.07 11.11
N TYR A 250 2.24 1.96 11.01
CA TYR A 250 1.87 0.71 11.68
C TYR A 250 1.97 0.74 13.22
N HIS A 251 2.64 1.74 13.82
CA HIS A 251 2.71 1.94 15.27
C HIS A 251 1.46 2.62 15.82
N ASN A 252 0.87 3.50 15.01
CA ASN A 252 -0.31 4.27 15.40
C ASN A 252 -1.38 4.22 14.31
N PRO A 253 -1.99 3.03 14.05
CA PRO A 253 -3.06 2.91 13.07
C PRO A 253 -4.31 3.62 13.58
N GLN A 254 -4.94 4.44 12.72
CA GLN A 254 -6.12 5.22 13.09
C GLN A 254 -7.43 4.43 12.93
N LEU A 255 -7.45 3.44 12.06
CA LEU A 255 -8.64 2.59 11.83
C LEU A 255 -8.58 1.34 12.70
N THR A 256 -9.71 0.81 13.13
CA THR A 256 -9.80 -0.56 13.66
C THR A 256 -9.59 -1.58 12.54
N ASP A 257 -9.36 -2.84 12.86
CA ASP A 257 -9.24 -3.90 11.85
C ASP A 257 -10.55 -4.05 11.08
N GLU A 258 -11.70 -4.00 11.77
CA GLU A 258 -13.02 -4.04 11.12
C GLU A 258 -13.22 -2.88 10.14
N GLN A 259 -12.89 -1.65 10.53
CA GLN A 259 -12.97 -0.49 9.65
C GLN A 259 -12.06 -0.63 8.42
N ALA A 260 -10.86 -1.18 8.60
CA ALA A 260 -9.94 -1.41 7.49
C ALA A 260 -10.47 -2.46 6.49
N TRP A 261 -11.07 -3.55 6.99
CA TRP A 261 -11.72 -4.56 6.15
C TRP A 261 -12.95 -4.01 5.44
N ASP A 262 -13.82 -3.30 6.15
CA ASP A 262 -15.07 -2.78 5.59
C ASP A 262 -14.80 -1.68 4.54
N VAL A 263 -13.87 -0.74 4.80
CA VAL A 263 -13.54 0.28 3.80
C VAL A 263 -12.82 -0.32 2.58
N ALA A 264 -12.00 -1.36 2.77
CA ALA A 264 -11.42 -2.10 1.65
C ALA A 264 -12.52 -2.78 0.81
N ALA A 265 -13.54 -3.35 1.44
CA ALA A 265 -14.69 -3.94 0.77
C ALA A 265 -15.48 -2.89 -0.03
N PHE A 266 -15.72 -1.70 0.53
CA PHE A 266 -16.37 -0.60 -0.16
C PHE A 266 -15.58 -0.16 -1.40
N VAL A 267 -14.29 0.12 -1.28
CA VAL A 267 -13.45 0.55 -2.40
C VAL A 267 -13.37 -0.52 -3.49
N ASN A 268 -13.23 -1.79 -3.11
CA ASN A 268 -13.15 -2.89 -4.08
C ASN A 268 -14.51 -3.34 -4.64
N SER A 269 -15.63 -2.82 -4.12
CA SER A 269 -16.95 -3.00 -4.73
C SER A 269 -17.21 -2.03 -5.89
N GLN A 270 -16.44 -0.95 -5.98
CA GLN A 270 -16.63 0.10 -6.97
C GLN A 270 -16.13 -0.30 -8.36
N SER A 271 -16.72 0.30 -9.40
CA SER A 271 -16.35 0.03 -10.81
C SER A 271 -14.93 0.48 -11.12
N ARG A 272 -14.21 -0.32 -11.91
CA ARG A 272 -12.85 -0.07 -12.36
C ARG A 272 -12.53 -0.79 -13.65
N PRO A 273 -11.39 -0.50 -14.34
CA PRO A 273 -11.00 -1.24 -15.53
C PRO A 273 -10.87 -2.73 -15.26
N THR A 274 -11.30 -3.54 -16.20
CA THR A 274 -11.18 -5.01 -16.14
C THR A 274 -9.87 -5.47 -16.77
N LYS A 275 -9.35 -6.60 -16.30
CA LYS A 275 -8.20 -7.31 -16.89
C LYS A 275 -8.63 -8.73 -17.22
N ASP A 276 -8.25 -9.24 -18.38
CA ASP A 276 -8.36 -10.67 -18.66
C ASP A 276 -7.44 -11.45 -17.70
N LEU A 277 -8.03 -12.37 -16.93
CA LEU A 277 -7.39 -13.20 -15.92
C LEU A 277 -7.39 -14.69 -16.30
N SER A 278 -7.78 -15.03 -17.52
CA SER A 278 -7.92 -16.41 -17.99
C SER A 278 -6.62 -17.23 -17.91
N LYS A 279 -5.48 -16.55 -17.98
CA LYS A 279 -4.14 -17.14 -17.85
C LYS A 279 -3.60 -17.13 -16.42
N ASP A 280 -4.29 -16.47 -15.49
CA ASP A 280 -3.88 -16.42 -14.10
C ASP A 280 -4.27 -17.72 -13.38
N TRP A 281 -3.39 -18.20 -12.51
CA TRP A 281 -3.61 -19.38 -11.68
C TRP A 281 -3.83 -20.68 -12.47
N PRO A 282 -2.87 -21.09 -13.31
CA PRO A 282 -2.99 -22.34 -14.08
C PRO A 282 -3.19 -23.56 -13.17
N ASN A 283 -2.65 -23.54 -11.95
CA ASN A 283 -3.04 -24.44 -10.88
C ASN A 283 -4.08 -23.76 -9.98
N ILE A 284 -5.34 -24.04 -10.24
CA ILE A 284 -6.48 -23.46 -9.54
C ILE A 284 -6.43 -23.66 -8.01
N LYS A 285 -5.82 -24.76 -7.50
CA LYS A 285 -5.67 -25.05 -6.08
C LYS A 285 -4.72 -24.07 -5.37
N LYS A 286 -3.92 -23.32 -6.11
CA LYS A 286 -2.99 -22.31 -5.61
C LYS A 286 -3.55 -20.90 -5.69
N LYS A 287 -4.77 -20.74 -6.18
CA LYS A 287 -5.46 -19.46 -6.21
C LYS A 287 -5.73 -18.97 -4.78
N PRO A 288 -5.49 -17.70 -4.48
CA PRO A 288 -5.73 -17.17 -3.13
C PRO A 288 -7.20 -17.27 -2.71
N PHE A 289 -7.44 -17.54 -1.44
CA PHE A 289 -8.76 -17.70 -0.85
C PHE A 289 -9.68 -16.48 -1.06
N ASP A 290 -9.10 -15.28 -1.14
CA ASP A 290 -9.78 -13.99 -1.34
C ASP A 290 -9.70 -13.47 -2.77
N HIS A 291 -9.51 -14.36 -3.76
CA HIS A 291 -9.53 -13.96 -5.15
C HIS A 291 -10.99 -13.83 -5.63
N PRO A 292 -11.43 -12.63 -6.09
CA PRO A 292 -12.86 -12.34 -6.28
C PRO A 292 -13.49 -12.92 -7.56
N PHE A 293 -12.73 -13.66 -8.38
CA PHE A 293 -13.22 -14.19 -9.66
C PHE A 293 -13.00 -15.69 -9.76
N GLY A 294 -14.02 -16.41 -10.22
CA GLY A 294 -13.93 -17.84 -10.55
C GLY A 294 -12.97 -18.14 -11.72
N PRO A 295 -12.79 -19.42 -12.06
CA PRO A 295 -13.25 -20.58 -11.31
C PRO A 295 -12.53 -20.77 -9.98
N TYR A 296 -13.12 -21.50 -9.04
CA TYR A 296 -12.57 -21.79 -7.71
C TYR A 296 -12.27 -23.29 -7.55
N ALA A 297 -11.35 -23.62 -6.63
CA ALA A 297 -11.02 -24.99 -6.27
C ALA A 297 -11.87 -25.53 -5.11
N ASP A 298 -12.74 -24.73 -4.55
CA ASP A 298 -13.64 -25.03 -3.45
C ASP A 298 -15.10 -24.71 -3.81
N ASN A 299 -16.02 -24.92 -2.86
CA ASN A 299 -17.45 -24.73 -3.06
C ASN A 299 -17.96 -23.37 -2.56
N ARG A 300 -17.06 -22.43 -2.23
CA ARG A 300 -17.46 -21.09 -1.80
C ARG A 300 -17.96 -20.27 -2.96
N SER A 301 -18.94 -19.42 -2.69
CA SER A 301 -19.46 -18.46 -3.66
C SER A 301 -18.44 -17.35 -3.96
N GLU A 302 -18.63 -16.66 -5.08
CA GLU A 302 -17.85 -15.45 -5.42
C GLU A 302 -17.93 -14.40 -4.31
N ALA A 303 -19.09 -14.21 -3.70
CA ALA A 303 -19.27 -13.27 -2.59
C ALA A 303 -18.43 -13.66 -1.37
N GLU A 304 -18.35 -14.95 -1.03
CA GLU A 304 -17.50 -15.42 0.06
C GLU A 304 -16.02 -15.28 -0.27
N HIS A 305 -15.60 -15.54 -1.51
CA HIS A 305 -14.23 -15.24 -1.94
C HIS A 305 -13.92 -13.75 -1.86
N LYS A 306 -14.87 -12.90 -2.23
CA LYS A 306 -14.67 -11.45 -2.29
C LYS A 306 -14.70 -10.77 -0.92
N TYR A 307 -15.61 -11.19 -0.04
CA TYR A 307 -15.88 -10.48 1.22
C TYR A 307 -15.69 -11.34 2.48
N GLY A 308 -15.52 -12.65 2.35
CA GLY A 308 -15.47 -13.56 3.48
C GLY A 308 -16.88 -13.99 3.95
N PRO A 309 -17.00 -14.57 5.16
CA PRO A 309 -15.91 -14.85 6.10
C PRO A 309 -15.01 -16.01 5.64
N TRP A 310 -13.72 -15.83 5.75
CA TRP A 310 -12.75 -16.89 5.42
C TRP A 310 -12.36 -17.63 6.70
N ARG A 311 -13.03 -18.73 6.97
CA ARG A 311 -12.78 -19.61 8.13
C ARG A 311 -11.96 -20.81 7.75
#